data_c70f3a68c1a8fbab34fd33134e1a6c50
#
_entry.id   c70f3a68c1a8fbab34fd33134e1a6c50
#
_cell.length_a   1.000
_cell.length_b   1.000
_cell.length_c   1.000
_cell.angle_alpha   90.00
_cell.angle_beta   90.00
_cell.angle_gamma   90.00
#
_symmetry.space_group_name_H-M   'P 1'
#
loop_
_entity.id
_entity.type
_entity.pdbx_description
1 polymer ?
#
loop_
_entity_poly.entity_id
_entity_poly.type
_entity_poly.pdbx_seq_one_letter_code
_entity_poly.pdbx_strand_id
1 'polypeptide(L)'
;MKLFSAGRTLYDRVNSWTIVTILAVCLLLVFVVYPFSVLVIHSFVTEAGEISFAHYAQFFQSGYYMQTLLNSFKVSVAATVLAALIGIPMAYFTSRYRIFGKSVIDNMCILAMLSPPFIGAYSWIVLLGRAGVITKFVQEHFDIILPSIYGFSGILLVFTLKLFPYVYLYVSGALRSMDASLEEAAESLGVSGWEKLRTVTLPLILPTILSASLMVFMTSLADFGTPALIGEGFRVLPVSIYDEYMGEMGGNTGFANVLSVVVILFAVLVLLLQKKAIAGRDYTMSNLRP
;
A
#
# COMPACT_ATOMS: atom_id res chain seq x y z
N MET A 1 15.19 -61.81 2.19
CA MET A 1 16.27 -60.85 1.99
C MET A 1 15.69 -59.55 1.46
N LYS A 2 14.86 -58.82 2.28
CA LYS A 2 14.24 -57.52 1.98
C LYS A 2 13.91 -56.77 3.28
N LEU A 3 14.90 -56.57 4.17
CA LEU A 3 14.68 -55.87 5.45
C LEU A 3 15.82 -54.87 5.81
N PHE A 4 16.60 -54.43 4.83
CA PHE A 4 17.70 -53.46 5.07
C PHE A 4 17.69 -52.27 4.11
N SER A 5 16.52 -51.65 3.83
CA SER A 5 16.48 -50.45 2.99
C SER A 5 15.73 -49.25 3.60
N ALA A 6 15.38 -49.33 4.90
CA ALA A 6 14.62 -48.24 5.55
C ALA A 6 15.46 -47.19 6.31
N GLY A 7 16.82 -47.34 6.34
CA GLY A 7 17.71 -46.48 7.13
C GLY A 7 18.39 -45.33 6.38
N ARG A 8 18.10 -45.16 5.07
CA ARG A 8 18.82 -44.19 4.22
C ARG A 8 18.06 -42.90 3.86
N THR A 9 17.13 -42.39 4.65
CA THR A 9 16.19 -41.37 4.14
C THR A 9 16.13 -40.05 4.89
N LEU A 10 16.83 -39.83 5.98
CA LEU A 10 16.81 -38.51 6.65
C LEU A 10 18.13 -37.74 6.47
N TYR A 11 19.27 -38.39 6.45
CA TYR A 11 20.58 -37.72 6.35
C TYR A 11 20.92 -37.27 4.90
N ASP A 12 20.47 -37.98 3.87
CA ASP A 12 20.70 -37.63 2.45
C ASP A 12 19.75 -36.50 1.92
N ARG A 13 18.78 -36.06 2.72
CA ARG A 13 17.85 -35.00 2.34
C ARG A 13 18.21 -33.60 2.87
N VAL A 14 19.21 -33.49 3.76
CA VAL A 14 19.66 -32.17 4.22
C VAL A 14 20.67 -31.60 3.23
N ASN A 15 20.17 -31.15 2.10
CA ASN A 15 20.94 -30.34 1.16
C ASN A 15 21.17 -28.95 1.76
N SER A 16 22.23 -28.25 1.34
CA SER A 16 22.53 -26.87 1.74
C SER A 16 21.30 -25.95 1.64
N TRP A 17 20.46 -26.15 0.63
CA TRP A 17 19.20 -25.44 0.46
C TRP A 17 18.17 -25.70 1.58
N THR A 18 18.13 -26.91 2.11
CA THR A 18 17.27 -27.25 3.27
C THR A 18 17.68 -26.47 4.51
N ILE A 19 18.99 -26.36 4.76
CA ILE A 19 19.54 -25.59 5.89
C ILE A 19 19.20 -24.10 5.71
N VAL A 20 19.41 -23.55 4.52
CA VAL A 20 19.06 -22.15 4.21
C VAL A 20 17.56 -21.90 4.42
N THR A 21 16.71 -22.81 3.94
CA THR A 21 15.25 -22.71 4.13
C THR A 21 14.86 -22.73 5.60
N ILE A 22 15.41 -23.67 6.39
CA ILE A 22 15.13 -23.75 7.83
C ILE A 22 15.59 -22.47 8.52
N LEU A 23 16.79 -21.96 8.21
CA LEU A 23 17.29 -20.72 8.78
C LEU A 23 16.37 -19.53 8.45
N ALA A 24 15.95 -19.43 7.20
CA ALA A 24 15.02 -18.37 6.75
C ALA A 24 13.67 -18.46 7.48
N VAL A 25 13.12 -19.68 7.65
CA VAL A 25 11.87 -19.90 8.40
C VAL A 25 12.06 -19.54 9.88
N CYS A 26 13.17 -19.95 10.51
CA CYS A 26 13.47 -19.57 11.89
C CYS A 26 13.58 -18.05 12.07
N LEU A 27 14.27 -17.36 11.16
CA LEU A 27 14.36 -15.91 11.19
C LEU A 27 12.97 -15.26 11.05
N LEU A 28 12.14 -15.76 10.14
CA LEU A 28 10.77 -15.28 9.98
C LEU A 28 9.94 -15.50 11.25
N LEU A 29 10.03 -16.67 11.87
CA LEU A 29 9.32 -16.96 13.12
C LEU A 29 9.76 -16.03 14.26
N VAL A 30 11.06 -15.78 14.42
CA VAL A 30 11.61 -14.95 15.50
C VAL A 30 11.34 -13.47 15.26
N PHE A 31 11.53 -12.98 14.05
CA PHE A 31 11.48 -11.53 13.78
C PHE A 31 10.13 -11.03 13.28
N VAL A 32 9.24 -11.90 12.82
CA VAL A 32 7.90 -11.52 12.34
C VAL A 32 6.81 -12.12 13.20
N VAL A 33 6.77 -13.46 13.32
CA VAL A 33 5.65 -14.12 14.00
C VAL A 33 5.67 -13.86 15.51
N TYR A 34 6.83 -13.92 16.15
CA TYR A 34 6.94 -13.70 17.59
C TYR A 34 6.52 -12.27 18.01
N PRO A 35 7.07 -11.16 17.45
CA PRO A 35 6.63 -9.82 17.81
C PRO A 35 5.14 -9.57 17.52
N PHE A 36 4.64 -10.10 16.40
CA PHE A 36 3.22 -10.03 16.08
C PHE A 36 2.35 -10.76 17.12
N SER A 37 2.76 -11.96 17.54
CA SER A 37 2.05 -12.73 18.55
C SER A 37 2.05 -12.01 19.91
N VAL A 38 3.18 -11.42 20.30
CA VAL A 38 3.30 -10.60 21.51
C VAL A 38 2.33 -9.42 21.47
N LEU A 39 2.29 -8.70 20.36
CA LEU A 39 1.36 -7.57 20.16
C LEU A 39 -0.09 -8.03 20.32
N VAL A 40 -0.48 -9.14 19.69
CA VAL A 40 -1.84 -9.68 19.79
C VAL A 40 -2.16 -10.12 21.21
N ILE A 41 -1.26 -10.82 21.90
CA ILE A 41 -1.47 -11.27 23.28
C ILE A 41 -1.62 -10.07 24.20
N HIS A 42 -0.71 -9.09 24.12
CA HIS A 42 -0.75 -7.90 24.96
C HIS A 42 -1.94 -6.98 24.69
N SER A 43 -2.61 -7.09 23.55
CA SER A 43 -3.85 -6.36 23.30
C SER A 43 -5.03 -6.83 24.18
N PHE A 44 -4.94 -8.04 24.72
CA PHE A 44 -5.94 -8.60 25.65
C PHE A 44 -5.53 -8.50 27.12
N VAL A 45 -4.33 -8.00 27.42
CA VAL A 45 -3.82 -7.92 28.80
C VAL A 45 -3.98 -6.50 29.32
N THR A 46 -4.65 -6.34 30.47
CA THR A 46 -4.79 -5.07 31.17
C THR A 46 -3.50 -4.71 31.93
N GLU A 47 -3.39 -3.48 32.41
CA GLU A 47 -2.26 -3.06 33.29
C GLU A 47 -2.15 -3.91 34.56
N ALA A 48 -3.23 -4.47 35.03
CA ALA A 48 -3.26 -5.39 36.17
C ALA A 48 -2.79 -6.83 35.82
N GLY A 49 -2.47 -7.11 34.54
CA GLY A 49 -2.06 -8.43 34.06
C GLY A 49 -3.22 -9.41 33.82
N GLU A 50 -4.44 -8.96 33.87
CA GLU A 50 -5.65 -9.79 33.62
C GLU A 50 -6.04 -9.79 32.15
N ILE A 51 -6.55 -10.93 31.67
CA ILE A 51 -7.08 -11.03 30.30
C ILE A 51 -8.47 -10.38 30.26
N SER A 52 -8.61 -9.35 29.44
CA SER A 52 -9.85 -8.59 29.32
C SER A 52 -10.07 -8.03 27.91
N PHE A 53 -11.33 -7.85 27.54
CA PHE A 53 -11.72 -7.11 26.34
C PHE A 53 -11.97 -5.62 26.61
N ALA A 54 -11.61 -5.09 27.78
CA ALA A 54 -11.87 -3.72 28.17
C ALA A 54 -11.30 -2.69 27.17
N HIS A 55 -10.08 -2.89 26.71
CA HIS A 55 -9.44 -2.01 25.72
C HIS A 55 -10.16 -2.02 24.36
N TYR A 56 -10.70 -3.16 23.93
CA TYR A 56 -11.51 -3.24 22.72
C TYR A 56 -12.86 -2.52 22.91
N ALA A 57 -13.52 -2.72 24.07
CA ALA A 57 -14.74 -1.97 24.40
C ALA A 57 -14.47 -0.46 24.40
N GLN A 58 -13.39 0.00 25.00
CA GLN A 58 -12.95 1.39 24.99
C GLN A 58 -12.78 1.93 23.56
N PHE A 59 -12.13 1.16 22.67
CA PHE A 59 -11.97 1.54 21.25
C PHE A 59 -13.31 1.77 20.57
N PHE A 60 -14.24 0.82 20.69
CA PHE A 60 -15.54 0.92 20.01
C PHE A 60 -16.49 1.96 20.64
N GLN A 61 -16.32 2.29 21.91
CA GLN A 61 -17.10 3.33 22.58
C GLN A 61 -16.54 4.73 22.35
N SER A 62 -15.26 4.85 22.00
CA SER A 62 -14.63 6.14 21.74
C SER A 62 -14.90 6.64 20.32
N GLY A 63 -15.70 7.71 20.20
CA GLY A 63 -15.90 8.37 18.91
C GLY A 63 -14.62 8.88 18.26
N TYR A 64 -13.61 9.25 19.07
CA TYR A 64 -12.31 9.71 18.57
C TYR A 64 -11.57 8.61 17.79
N TYR A 65 -11.37 7.43 18.37
CA TYR A 65 -10.62 6.36 17.71
C TYR A 65 -11.38 5.75 16.53
N MET A 66 -12.70 5.67 16.62
CA MET A 66 -13.54 5.29 15.47
C MET A 66 -13.38 6.28 14.32
N GLN A 67 -13.35 7.59 14.62
CA GLN A 67 -13.12 8.62 13.61
C GLN A 67 -11.72 8.52 13.00
N THR A 68 -10.65 8.21 13.78
CA THR A 68 -9.30 8.03 13.24
C THR A 68 -9.19 6.82 12.33
N LEU A 69 -9.89 5.73 12.64
CA LEU A 69 -10.00 4.56 11.76
C LEU A 69 -10.68 4.93 10.43
N LEU A 70 -11.83 5.61 10.51
CA LEU A 70 -12.56 6.06 9.32
C LEU A 70 -11.75 7.06 8.48
N ASN A 71 -11.01 7.95 9.12
CA ASN A 71 -10.12 8.89 8.45
C ASN A 71 -8.99 8.16 7.71
N SER A 72 -8.36 7.17 8.36
CA SER A 72 -7.32 6.35 7.74
C SER A 72 -7.85 5.62 6.49
N PHE A 73 -9.02 5.02 6.61
CA PHE A 73 -9.68 4.38 5.47
C PHE A 73 -10.02 5.37 4.35
N LYS A 74 -10.64 6.48 4.70
CA LYS A 74 -11.07 7.51 3.75
C LYS A 74 -9.89 8.06 2.95
N VAL A 75 -8.79 8.43 3.62
CA VAL A 75 -7.62 8.97 2.91
C VAL A 75 -6.91 7.90 2.07
N SER A 76 -6.83 6.66 2.56
CA SER A 76 -6.19 5.57 1.83
C SER A 76 -6.97 5.16 0.58
N VAL A 77 -8.30 5.08 0.66
CA VAL A 77 -9.15 4.84 -0.52
C VAL A 77 -9.04 5.98 -1.52
N ALA A 78 -9.15 7.24 -1.05
CA ALA A 78 -9.06 8.40 -1.92
C ALA A 78 -7.70 8.47 -2.62
N ALA A 79 -6.59 8.27 -1.90
CA ALA A 79 -5.24 8.22 -2.46
C ALA A 79 -5.07 7.09 -3.48
N THR A 80 -5.64 5.91 -3.20
CA THR A 80 -5.61 4.77 -4.12
C THR A 80 -6.33 5.08 -5.42
N VAL A 81 -7.52 5.67 -5.33
CA VAL A 81 -8.31 6.05 -6.52
C VAL A 81 -7.56 7.10 -7.34
N LEU A 82 -7.03 8.16 -6.70
CA LEU A 82 -6.30 9.21 -7.41
C LEU A 82 -4.98 8.70 -8.00
N ALA A 83 -4.24 7.85 -7.28
CA ALA A 83 -3.03 7.22 -7.79
C ALA A 83 -3.33 6.34 -9.02
N ALA A 84 -4.44 5.60 -9.00
CA ALA A 84 -4.88 4.80 -10.13
C ALA A 84 -5.31 5.68 -11.33
N LEU A 85 -6.05 6.76 -11.07
CA LEU A 85 -6.48 7.71 -12.10
C LEU A 85 -5.31 8.40 -12.82
N ILE A 86 -4.18 8.59 -12.14
CA ILE A 86 -2.95 9.15 -12.75
C ILE A 86 -2.11 8.03 -13.35
N GLY A 87 -1.84 6.98 -12.58
CA GLY A 87 -0.89 5.93 -12.93
C GLY A 87 -1.33 5.06 -14.11
N ILE A 88 -2.62 4.70 -14.20
CA ILE A 88 -3.13 3.84 -15.29
C ILE A 88 -3.05 4.53 -16.65
N PRO A 89 -3.60 5.76 -16.85
CA PRO A 89 -3.46 6.44 -18.13
C PRO A 89 -2.01 6.71 -18.50
N MET A 90 -1.20 7.15 -17.55
CA MET A 90 0.22 7.41 -17.78
C MET A 90 0.96 6.13 -18.23
N ALA A 91 0.69 4.97 -17.60
CA ALA A 91 1.24 3.68 -17.99
C ALA A 91 0.77 3.27 -19.39
N TYR A 92 -0.50 3.46 -19.71
CA TYR A 92 -1.06 3.16 -21.04
C TYR A 92 -0.37 3.98 -22.13
N PHE A 93 -0.34 5.31 -21.97
CA PHE A 93 0.26 6.18 -22.98
C PHE A 93 1.77 5.91 -23.15
N THR A 94 2.53 5.77 -22.08
CA THR A 94 3.97 5.49 -22.16
C THR A 94 4.32 4.10 -22.69
N SER A 95 3.39 3.14 -22.60
CA SER A 95 3.59 1.79 -23.10
C SER A 95 3.17 1.60 -24.56
N ARG A 96 2.15 2.35 -25.03
CA ARG A 96 1.59 2.21 -26.38
C ARG A 96 2.10 3.26 -27.36
N TYR A 97 2.59 4.39 -26.89
CA TYR A 97 3.07 5.47 -27.74
C TYR A 97 4.55 5.74 -27.50
N ARG A 98 5.24 6.17 -28.56
CA ARG A 98 6.64 6.62 -28.48
C ARG A 98 6.66 8.05 -27.90
N ILE A 99 6.76 8.17 -26.60
CA ILE A 99 6.80 9.44 -25.89
C ILE A 99 8.25 9.86 -25.68
N PHE A 100 8.57 11.09 -26.13
CA PHE A 100 9.86 11.69 -25.83
C PHE A 100 10.05 11.85 -24.30
N GLY A 101 11.21 11.47 -23.78
CA GLY A 101 11.49 11.57 -22.36
C GLY A 101 10.90 10.44 -21.49
N LYS A 102 10.36 9.35 -22.07
CA LYS A 102 9.86 8.20 -21.32
C LYS A 102 10.86 7.68 -20.26
N SER A 103 12.14 7.58 -20.61
CA SER A 103 13.17 7.13 -19.67
C SER A 103 13.31 8.06 -18.46
N VAL A 104 13.12 9.38 -18.66
CA VAL A 104 13.12 10.35 -17.57
C VAL A 104 11.91 10.13 -16.66
N ILE A 105 10.73 9.89 -17.24
CA ILE A 105 9.51 9.58 -16.47
C ILE A 105 9.70 8.29 -15.65
N ASP A 106 10.17 7.22 -16.29
CA ASP A 106 10.43 5.93 -15.62
C ASP A 106 11.40 6.11 -14.44
N ASN A 107 12.51 6.83 -14.64
CA ASN A 107 13.50 7.08 -13.61
C ASN A 107 12.97 7.98 -12.48
N MET A 108 12.20 9.02 -12.80
CA MET A 108 11.56 9.88 -11.80
C MET A 108 10.56 9.10 -10.94
N CYS A 109 9.78 8.20 -11.54
CA CYS A 109 8.88 7.33 -10.80
C CYS A 109 9.64 6.41 -9.83
N ILE A 110 10.77 5.83 -10.26
CA ILE A 110 11.62 5.00 -9.40
C ILE A 110 12.21 5.84 -8.25
N LEU A 111 12.73 7.03 -8.54
CA LEU A 111 13.27 7.93 -7.52
C LEU A 111 12.22 8.37 -6.50
N ALA A 112 10.99 8.63 -6.93
CA ALA A 112 9.89 8.98 -6.04
C ALA A 112 9.56 7.84 -5.06
N MET A 113 9.63 6.58 -5.49
CA MET A 113 9.42 5.41 -4.63
C MET A 113 10.53 5.22 -3.59
N LEU A 114 11.76 5.62 -3.91
CA LEU A 114 12.91 5.52 -3.01
C LEU A 114 12.95 6.65 -1.97
N SER A 115 12.09 7.66 -2.10
CA SER A 115 12.07 8.80 -1.17
C SER A 115 11.61 8.36 0.22
N PRO A 116 12.37 8.68 1.29
CA PRO A 116 11.95 8.42 2.67
C PRO A 116 10.65 9.16 3.00
N PRO A 117 9.74 8.54 3.79
CA PRO A 117 8.41 9.08 4.06
C PRO A 117 8.40 10.52 4.59
N PHE A 118 9.23 10.80 5.59
CA PHE A 118 9.30 12.11 6.22
C PHE A 118 9.86 13.20 5.30
N ILE A 119 10.86 12.86 4.48
CA ILE A 119 11.51 13.83 3.56
C ILE A 119 10.50 14.27 2.50
N GLY A 120 9.72 13.34 1.94
CA GLY A 120 8.68 13.66 0.97
C GLY A 120 7.66 14.65 1.54
N ALA A 121 7.08 14.35 2.71
CA ALA A 121 6.10 15.22 3.35
C ALA A 121 6.69 16.59 3.73
N TYR A 122 7.91 16.62 4.29
CA TYR A 122 8.59 17.86 4.64
C TYR A 122 8.88 18.75 3.43
N SER A 123 9.28 18.16 2.29
CA SER A 123 9.49 18.90 1.05
C SER A 123 8.21 19.64 0.60
N TRP A 124 7.05 19.02 0.75
CA TRP A 124 5.78 19.67 0.45
C TRP A 124 5.44 20.79 1.43
N ILE A 125 5.82 20.68 2.72
CA ILE A 125 5.68 21.77 3.68
C ILE A 125 6.55 22.96 3.29
N VAL A 126 7.78 22.71 2.86
CA VAL A 126 8.70 23.78 2.41
C VAL A 126 8.16 24.46 1.14
N LEU A 127 7.48 23.74 0.26
CA LEU A 127 6.92 24.30 -0.98
C LEU A 127 5.58 24.98 -0.76
N LEU A 128 4.63 24.32 -0.11
CA LEU A 128 3.21 24.70 -0.03
C LEU A 128 2.72 24.98 1.40
N GLY A 129 3.58 24.88 2.41
CA GLY A 129 3.22 25.21 3.79
C GLY A 129 2.85 26.69 3.97
N ARG A 130 2.43 27.07 5.19
CA ARG A 130 2.03 28.46 5.51
C ARG A 130 3.09 29.50 5.15
N ALA A 131 4.36 29.16 5.28
CA ALA A 131 5.50 29.99 4.88
C ALA A 131 6.26 29.40 3.69
N GLY A 132 5.61 28.54 2.90
CA GLY A 132 6.21 27.84 1.77
C GLY A 132 6.60 28.78 0.62
N VAL A 133 7.63 28.36 -0.14
CA VAL A 133 8.19 29.17 -1.22
C VAL A 133 7.13 29.48 -2.29
N ILE A 134 6.37 28.46 -2.72
CA ILE A 134 5.30 28.63 -3.72
C ILE A 134 4.16 29.45 -3.12
N THR A 135 3.77 29.18 -1.89
CA THR A 135 2.68 29.89 -1.21
C THR A 135 2.97 31.40 -1.13
N LYS A 136 4.17 31.77 -0.70
CA LYS A 136 4.59 33.18 -0.66
C LYS A 136 4.66 33.80 -2.06
N PHE A 137 5.29 33.13 -3.01
CA PHE A 137 5.42 33.61 -4.39
C PHE A 137 4.04 33.90 -5.02
N VAL A 138 3.09 33.00 -4.87
CA VAL A 138 1.73 33.16 -5.42
C VAL A 138 0.99 34.31 -4.70
N GLN A 139 1.13 34.41 -3.39
CA GLN A 139 0.50 35.48 -2.60
C GLN A 139 1.08 36.86 -2.95
N GLU A 140 2.40 36.98 -3.10
CA GLU A 140 3.08 38.26 -3.36
C GLU A 140 2.88 38.75 -4.80
N HIS A 141 2.79 37.83 -5.80
CA HIS A 141 2.73 38.22 -7.21
C HIS A 141 1.33 38.20 -7.80
N PHE A 142 0.42 37.40 -7.25
CA PHE A 142 -0.93 37.21 -7.79
C PHE A 142 -2.04 37.60 -6.79
N ASP A 143 -1.70 37.94 -5.55
CA ASP A 143 -2.64 38.20 -4.46
C ASP A 143 -3.65 37.05 -4.23
N ILE A 144 -3.19 35.81 -4.50
CA ILE A 144 -3.99 34.60 -4.34
C ILE A 144 -3.57 33.87 -3.07
N ILE A 145 -4.53 33.61 -2.19
CA ILE A 145 -4.31 32.77 -1.00
C ILE A 145 -4.53 31.31 -1.39
N LEU A 146 -3.44 30.53 -1.40
CA LEU A 146 -3.53 29.08 -1.67
C LEU A 146 -4.23 28.35 -0.51
N PRO A 147 -4.99 27.28 -0.81
CA PRO A 147 -5.57 26.44 0.25
C PRO A 147 -4.48 25.80 1.09
N SER A 148 -4.77 25.62 2.39
CA SER A 148 -3.82 25.00 3.32
C SER A 148 -3.48 23.58 2.91
N ILE A 149 -2.18 23.25 2.90
CA ILE A 149 -1.70 21.87 2.70
C ILE A 149 -1.94 20.99 3.94
N TYR A 150 -2.30 21.56 5.07
CA TYR A 150 -2.52 20.81 6.31
C TYR A 150 -3.91 20.18 6.32
N GLY A 151 -3.99 18.96 6.89
CA GLY A 151 -5.22 18.20 6.99
C GLY A 151 -5.42 17.19 5.83
N PHE A 152 -6.66 16.80 5.59
CA PHE A 152 -7.03 15.77 4.62
C PHE A 152 -6.50 16.03 3.21
N SER A 153 -6.68 17.25 2.69
CA SER A 153 -6.31 17.61 1.32
C SER A 153 -4.80 17.49 1.07
N GLY A 154 -3.99 17.91 2.03
CA GLY A 154 -2.54 17.81 1.91
C GLY A 154 -2.03 16.37 2.04
N ILE A 155 -2.55 15.60 2.99
CA ILE A 155 -2.22 14.18 3.07
C ILE A 155 -2.58 13.48 1.75
N LEU A 156 -3.76 13.76 1.22
CA LEU A 156 -4.24 13.18 -0.04
C LEU A 156 -3.34 13.57 -1.22
N LEU A 157 -2.94 14.83 -1.33
CA LEU A 157 -2.01 15.32 -2.35
C LEU A 157 -0.68 14.58 -2.29
N VAL A 158 -0.07 14.55 -1.09
CA VAL A 158 1.24 13.92 -0.89
C VAL A 158 1.17 12.41 -1.15
N PHE A 159 0.16 11.73 -0.63
CA PHE A 159 -0.02 10.29 -0.90
C PHE A 159 -0.22 10.01 -2.39
N THR A 160 -1.05 10.79 -3.06
CA THR A 160 -1.30 10.61 -4.49
C THR A 160 -0.01 10.73 -5.29
N LEU A 161 0.76 11.81 -5.08
CA LEU A 161 1.99 12.06 -5.81
C LEU A 161 3.14 11.11 -5.44
N LYS A 162 3.18 10.63 -4.21
CA LYS A 162 4.16 9.64 -3.75
C LYS A 162 3.84 8.22 -4.25
N LEU A 163 2.55 7.87 -4.36
CA LEU A 163 2.13 6.48 -4.56
C LEU A 163 1.65 6.16 -5.98
N PHE A 164 1.30 7.15 -6.84
CA PHE A 164 0.93 6.85 -8.23
C PHE A 164 2.05 6.11 -9.01
N PRO A 165 3.37 6.29 -8.72
CA PRO A 165 4.41 5.54 -9.39
C PRO A 165 4.30 4.03 -9.23
N TYR A 166 3.76 3.54 -8.11
CA TYR A 166 3.49 2.11 -7.94
C TYR A 166 2.51 1.61 -9.00
N VAL A 167 1.38 2.29 -9.16
CA VAL A 167 0.38 1.93 -10.18
C VAL A 167 1.00 2.03 -11.57
N TYR A 168 1.71 3.12 -11.86
CA TYR A 168 2.38 3.34 -13.13
C TYR A 168 3.33 2.20 -13.51
N LEU A 169 4.23 1.82 -12.61
CA LEU A 169 5.25 0.81 -12.90
C LEU A 169 4.64 -0.60 -13.03
N TYR A 170 3.71 -0.98 -12.14
CA TYR A 170 3.04 -2.28 -12.21
C TYR A 170 2.22 -2.41 -13.50
N VAL A 171 1.42 -1.40 -13.83
CA VAL A 171 0.58 -1.42 -15.03
C VAL A 171 1.43 -1.34 -16.31
N SER A 172 2.49 -0.51 -16.34
CA SER A 172 3.44 -0.48 -17.45
C SER A 172 4.10 -1.84 -17.68
N GLY A 173 4.50 -2.52 -16.61
CA GLY A 173 5.06 -3.87 -16.67
C GLY A 173 4.07 -4.86 -17.29
N ALA A 174 2.82 -4.85 -16.84
CA ALA A 174 1.77 -5.71 -17.37
C ALA A 174 1.47 -5.44 -18.85
N LEU A 175 1.37 -4.17 -19.24
CA LEU A 175 1.13 -3.76 -20.62
C LEU A 175 2.28 -4.16 -21.58
N ARG A 176 3.53 -4.14 -21.09
CA ARG A 176 4.69 -4.56 -21.88
C ARG A 176 4.80 -6.08 -22.00
N SER A 177 4.30 -6.84 -21.02
CA SER A 177 4.33 -8.31 -21.03
C SER A 177 3.12 -8.92 -21.75
N MET A 178 2.13 -8.12 -22.10
CA MET A 178 0.94 -8.57 -22.83
C MET A 178 1.30 -8.88 -24.27
N ASP A 179 0.78 -10.01 -24.78
CA ASP A 179 0.98 -10.42 -26.17
C ASP A 179 0.28 -9.42 -27.14
N ALA A 180 1.06 -8.81 -28.01
CA ALA A 180 0.56 -7.86 -29.01
C ALA A 180 -0.44 -8.51 -30.00
N SER A 181 -0.34 -9.81 -30.21
CA SER A 181 -1.23 -10.56 -31.12
C SER A 181 -2.70 -10.45 -30.73
N LEU A 182 -3.01 -10.32 -29.44
CA LEU A 182 -4.39 -10.14 -28.94
C LEU A 182 -4.98 -8.80 -29.37
N GLU A 183 -4.18 -7.75 -29.34
CA GLU A 183 -4.61 -6.42 -29.77
C GLU A 183 -4.71 -6.34 -31.30
N GLU A 184 -3.77 -6.97 -32.03
CA GLU A 184 -3.77 -7.05 -33.50
C GLU A 184 -4.97 -7.87 -34.01
N ALA A 185 -5.32 -8.97 -33.33
CA ALA A 185 -6.51 -9.74 -33.65
C ALA A 185 -7.80 -8.92 -33.47
N ALA A 186 -7.91 -8.15 -32.39
CA ALA A 186 -9.05 -7.27 -32.16
C ALA A 186 -9.14 -6.17 -33.23
N GLU A 187 -8.02 -5.58 -33.63
CA GLU A 187 -7.96 -4.61 -34.74
C GLU A 187 -8.39 -5.22 -36.08
N SER A 188 -7.96 -6.44 -36.36
CA SER A 188 -8.35 -7.18 -37.59
C SER A 188 -9.85 -7.47 -37.64
N LEU A 189 -10.51 -7.57 -36.49
CA LEU A 189 -11.98 -7.69 -36.38
C LEU A 189 -12.70 -6.31 -36.43
N GLY A 190 -11.98 -5.21 -36.64
CA GLY A 190 -12.54 -3.87 -36.75
C GLY A 190 -12.90 -3.22 -35.44
N VAL A 191 -12.39 -3.72 -34.30
CA VAL A 191 -12.65 -3.15 -32.97
C VAL A 191 -11.92 -1.82 -32.83
N SER A 192 -12.64 -0.76 -32.43
CA SER A 192 -12.08 0.60 -32.27
C SER A 192 -11.05 0.65 -31.13
N GLY A 193 -10.13 1.62 -31.14
CA GLY A 193 -9.10 1.76 -30.11
C GLY A 193 -9.65 1.86 -28.68
N TRP A 194 -10.74 2.59 -28.49
CA TRP A 194 -11.42 2.69 -27.19
C TRP A 194 -12.11 1.41 -26.75
N GLU A 195 -12.78 0.75 -27.68
CA GLU A 195 -13.44 -0.53 -27.45
C GLU A 195 -12.41 -1.62 -27.13
N LYS A 196 -11.30 -1.69 -27.89
CA LYS A 196 -10.15 -2.56 -27.62
C LYS A 196 -9.59 -2.34 -26.22
N LEU A 197 -9.39 -1.08 -25.81
CA LEU A 197 -8.94 -0.77 -24.44
C LEU A 197 -9.89 -1.35 -23.40
N ARG A 198 -11.20 -1.16 -23.57
CA ARG A 198 -12.22 -1.56 -22.59
C ARG A 198 -12.49 -3.06 -22.56
N THR A 199 -12.47 -3.73 -23.72
CA THR A 199 -12.90 -5.14 -23.87
C THR A 199 -11.74 -6.12 -23.85
N VAL A 200 -10.54 -5.69 -24.22
CA VAL A 200 -9.34 -6.56 -24.31
C VAL A 200 -8.28 -6.13 -23.29
N THR A 201 -7.76 -4.92 -23.43
CA THR A 201 -6.58 -4.48 -22.65
C THR A 201 -6.88 -4.37 -21.16
N LEU A 202 -7.93 -3.61 -20.77
CA LEU A 202 -8.27 -3.42 -19.34
C LEU A 202 -8.63 -4.71 -18.62
N PRO A 203 -9.47 -5.62 -19.16
CA PRO A 203 -9.74 -6.90 -18.51
C PRO A 203 -8.49 -7.74 -18.27
N LEU A 204 -7.55 -7.78 -19.22
CA LEU A 204 -6.33 -8.57 -19.10
C LEU A 204 -5.37 -8.04 -18.03
N ILE A 205 -5.26 -6.71 -17.88
CA ILE A 205 -4.39 -6.11 -16.87
C ILE A 205 -5.09 -5.82 -15.54
N LEU A 206 -6.40 -6.07 -15.44
CA LEU A 206 -7.19 -5.79 -14.24
C LEU A 206 -6.63 -6.44 -12.96
N PRO A 207 -6.14 -7.71 -12.97
CA PRO A 207 -5.51 -8.29 -11.79
C PRO A 207 -4.29 -7.51 -11.32
N THR A 208 -3.48 -7.00 -12.26
CA THR A 208 -2.32 -6.15 -11.93
C THR A 208 -2.74 -4.79 -11.41
N ILE A 209 -3.78 -4.16 -11.98
CA ILE A 209 -4.35 -2.91 -11.48
C ILE A 209 -4.82 -3.09 -10.04
N LEU A 210 -5.56 -4.16 -9.74
CA LEU A 210 -6.05 -4.44 -8.40
C LEU A 210 -4.90 -4.69 -7.42
N SER A 211 -3.85 -5.42 -7.85
CA SER A 211 -2.67 -5.67 -7.02
C SER A 211 -1.89 -4.38 -6.72
N ALA A 212 -1.68 -3.53 -7.72
CA ALA A 212 -1.05 -2.22 -7.55
C ALA A 212 -1.89 -1.31 -6.64
N SER A 213 -3.21 -1.30 -6.82
CA SER A 213 -4.15 -0.53 -5.99
C SER A 213 -4.12 -0.98 -4.54
N LEU A 214 -4.05 -2.30 -4.28
CA LEU A 214 -3.88 -2.81 -2.92
C LEU A 214 -2.56 -2.35 -2.31
N MET A 215 -1.47 -2.41 -3.08
CA MET A 215 -0.16 -1.93 -2.61
C MET A 215 -0.22 -0.46 -2.19
N VAL A 216 -0.84 0.39 -3.00
CA VAL A 216 -1.05 1.81 -2.67
C VAL A 216 -1.91 1.96 -1.41
N PHE A 217 -3.02 1.23 -1.33
CA PHE A 217 -3.92 1.25 -0.17
C PHE A 217 -3.19 0.84 1.11
N MET A 218 -2.47 -0.29 1.10
CA MET A 218 -1.75 -0.77 2.28
C MET A 218 -0.62 0.18 2.70
N THR A 219 0.12 0.73 1.73
CA THR A 219 1.20 1.69 2.00
C THR A 219 0.66 2.98 2.59
N SER A 220 -0.45 3.50 2.08
CA SER A 220 -1.08 4.72 2.60
C SER A 220 -1.74 4.50 3.97
N LEU A 221 -2.34 3.31 4.20
CA LEU A 221 -2.96 2.95 5.47
C LEU A 221 -1.93 2.83 6.61
N ALA A 222 -0.73 2.34 6.29
CA ALA A 222 0.36 2.15 7.24
C ALA A 222 1.28 3.37 7.38
N ASP A 223 1.14 4.40 6.54
CA ASP A 223 2.01 5.58 6.59
C ASP A 223 1.71 6.42 7.84
N PHE A 224 2.72 6.51 8.69
CA PHE A 224 2.72 7.38 9.87
C PHE A 224 3.30 8.77 9.54
N GLY A 225 4.38 8.81 8.75
CA GLY A 225 5.22 9.99 8.59
C GLY A 225 4.52 11.19 7.97
N THR A 226 3.76 10.97 6.90
CA THR A 226 3.04 12.04 6.21
C THR A 226 1.92 12.64 7.08
N PRO A 227 1.00 11.83 7.67
CA PRO A 227 -0.04 12.37 8.53
C PRO A 227 0.48 13.00 9.82
N ALA A 228 1.58 12.50 10.38
CA ALA A 228 2.19 13.10 11.58
C ALA A 228 2.66 14.53 11.32
N LEU A 229 3.20 14.82 10.12
CA LEU A 229 3.73 16.13 9.78
C LEU A 229 2.66 17.13 9.30
N ILE A 230 1.69 16.67 8.49
CA ILE A 230 0.73 17.57 7.84
C ILE A 230 -0.73 17.30 8.20
N GLY A 231 -1.00 16.31 9.05
CA GLY A 231 -2.37 15.89 9.37
C GLY A 231 -3.16 16.92 10.16
N GLU A 232 -2.50 17.71 11.03
CA GLU A 232 -3.16 18.65 11.95
C GLU A 232 -4.42 18.09 12.60
N GLY A 233 -5.59 18.65 12.33
CA GLY A 233 -6.88 18.20 12.83
C GLY A 233 -7.42 16.91 12.19
N PHE A 234 -6.80 16.42 11.12
CA PHE A 234 -7.17 15.17 10.46
C PHE A 234 -6.31 14.01 10.98
N ARG A 235 -6.68 13.49 12.14
CA ARG A 235 -5.98 12.37 12.77
C ARG A 235 -6.29 11.05 12.09
N VAL A 236 -5.24 10.23 11.91
CA VAL A 236 -5.30 8.86 11.39
C VAL A 236 -4.78 7.86 12.40
N LEU A 237 -5.16 6.60 12.26
CA LEU A 237 -4.89 5.57 13.26
C LEU A 237 -3.40 5.31 13.51
N PRO A 238 -2.49 5.29 12.50
CA PRO A 238 -1.05 5.16 12.75
C PRO A 238 -0.47 6.25 13.65
N VAL A 239 -0.96 7.48 13.53
CA VAL A 239 -0.54 8.59 14.41
C VAL A 239 -1.06 8.36 15.83
N SER A 240 -2.32 7.93 15.97
CA SER A 240 -2.89 7.64 17.29
C SER A 240 -2.19 6.44 17.98
N ILE A 241 -1.75 5.43 17.23
CA ILE A 241 -0.94 4.33 17.76
C ILE A 241 0.37 4.87 18.33
N TYR A 242 1.03 5.74 17.60
CA TYR A 242 2.27 6.35 18.07
C TYR A 242 2.07 7.21 19.32
N ASP A 243 1.02 8.05 19.31
CA ASP A 243 0.69 8.92 20.44
C ASP A 243 0.39 8.10 21.71
N GLU A 244 -0.30 6.94 21.59
CA GLU A 244 -0.56 6.03 22.72
C GLU A 244 0.69 5.28 23.18
N TYR A 245 1.63 4.97 22.27
CA TYR A 245 2.88 4.29 22.62
C TYR A 245 3.90 5.20 23.28
N MET A 246 4.03 6.46 22.78
CA MET A 246 5.08 7.41 23.12
C MET A 246 4.57 8.59 23.95
N GLY A 247 3.29 8.60 24.37
CA GLY A 247 2.69 9.68 25.11
C GLY A 247 3.45 10.02 26.40
N GLU A 248 3.92 11.26 26.51
CA GLU A 248 4.71 11.75 27.67
C GLU A 248 3.95 11.69 29.01
N MET A 249 2.63 11.58 28.99
CA MET A 249 1.75 11.48 30.18
C MET A 249 1.42 10.04 30.59
N GLY A 250 2.24 9.06 30.18
CA GLY A 250 2.01 7.65 30.47
C GLY A 250 1.08 7.00 29.43
N GLY A 251 1.60 6.77 28.24
CA GLY A 251 0.87 6.08 27.16
C GLY A 251 0.42 4.69 27.59
N ASN A 252 -0.78 4.30 27.16
CA ASN A 252 -1.32 2.96 27.40
C ASN A 252 -0.87 2.01 26.32
N THR A 253 0.23 1.29 26.58
CA THR A 253 0.80 0.32 25.61
C THR A 253 -0.17 -0.82 25.27
N GLY A 254 -0.99 -1.27 26.24
CA GLY A 254 -2.04 -2.25 26.00
C GLY A 254 -3.08 -1.76 25.00
N PHE A 255 -3.51 -0.51 25.16
CA PHE A 255 -4.45 0.11 24.24
C PHE A 255 -3.83 0.40 22.85
N ALA A 256 -2.55 0.84 22.79
CA ALA A 256 -1.83 0.98 21.52
C ALA A 256 -1.75 -0.35 20.75
N ASN A 257 -1.58 -1.47 21.46
CA ASN A 257 -1.63 -2.80 20.86
C ASN A 257 -3.02 -3.12 20.25
N VAL A 258 -4.11 -2.73 20.93
CA VAL A 258 -5.48 -2.87 20.37
C VAL A 258 -5.62 -2.07 19.08
N LEU A 259 -5.20 -0.79 19.06
CA LEU A 259 -5.26 0.02 17.86
C LEU A 259 -4.49 -0.63 16.70
N SER A 260 -3.31 -1.19 17.00
CA SER A 260 -2.48 -1.91 16.02
C SER A 260 -3.17 -3.16 15.48
N VAL A 261 -3.77 -3.98 16.36
CA VAL A 261 -4.55 -5.17 15.95
C VAL A 261 -5.73 -4.77 15.07
N VAL A 262 -6.45 -3.70 15.41
CA VAL A 262 -7.59 -3.21 14.63
C VAL A 262 -7.14 -2.82 13.20
N VAL A 263 -6.04 -2.08 13.04
CA VAL A 263 -5.49 -1.74 11.70
C VAL A 263 -5.16 -3.00 10.91
N ILE A 264 -4.48 -3.97 11.56
CA ILE A 264 -4.06 -5.21 10.90
C ILE A 264 -5.27 -6.03 10.47
N LEU A 265 -6.27 -6.21 11.35
CA LEU A 265 -7.51 -6.92 11.00
C LEU A 265 -8.23 -6.24 9.83
N PHE A 266 -8.26 -4.92 9.84
CA PHE A 266 -8.86 -4.16 8.76
C PHE A 266 -8.09 -4.33 7.43
N ALA A 267 -6.75 -4.28 7.47
CA ALA A 267 -5.90 -4.52 6.31
C ALA A 267 -6.09 -5.96 5.76
N VAL A 268 -6.13 -6.96 6.63
CA VAL A 268 -6.40 -8.36 6.25
C VAL A 268 -7.78 -8.50 5.63
N LEU A 269 -8.81 -7.84 6.17
CA LEU A 269 -10.15 -7.85 5.59
C LEU A 269 -10.16 -7.32 4.15
N VAL A 270 -9.51 -6.17 3.91
CA VAL A 270 -9.40 -5.58 2.57
C VAL A 270 -8.67 -6.51 1.61
N LEU A 271 -7.58 -7.14 2.05
CA LEU A 271 -6.82 -8.13 1.27
C LEU A 271 -7.70 -9.34 0.90
N LEU A 272 -8.46 -9.87 1.85
CA LEU A 272 -9.35 -11.01 1.61
C LEU A 272 -10.49 -10.66 0.63
N LEU A 273 -11.07 -9.46 0.77
CA LEU A 273 -12.09 -8.96 -0.15
C LEU A 273 -11.54 -8.83 -1.57
N GLN A 274 -10.34 -8.27 -1.73
CA GLN A 274 -9.68 -8.16 -3.02
C GLN A 274 -9.37 -9.55 -3.61
N LYS A 275 -8.78 -10.46 -2.81
CA LYS A 275 -8.51 -11.83 -3.25
C LYS A 275 -9.77 -12.52 -3.78
N LYS A 276 -10.91 -12.36 -3.09
CA LYS A 276 -12.20 -12.89 -3.52
C LYS A 276 -12.68 -12.24 -4.82
N ALA A 277 -12.48 -10.93 -4.98
CA ALA A 277 -12.86 -10.21 -6.22
C ALA A 277 -12.04 -10.66 -7.44
N ILE A 278 -10.77 -11.03 -7.24
CA ILE A 278 -9.89 -11.54 -8.32
C ILE A 278 -10.20 -13.01 -8.63
N ALA A 279 -10.39 -13.86 -7.60
CA ALA A 279 -10.56 -15.31 -7.76
C ALA A 279 -11.82 -15.71 -8.53
N GLY A 280 -12.82 -14.84 -8.64
CA GLY A 280 -14.06 -15.10 -9.39
C GLY A 280 -13.95 -14.92 -10.91
N ARG A 281 -12.77 -14.59 -11.44
CA ARG A 281 -12.54 -14.37 -12.87
C ARG A 281 -11.29 -15.11 -13.30
N ASP A 282 -11.42 -16.01 -14.26
CA ASP A 282 -10.27 -16.68 -14.92
C ASP A 282 -9.51 -15.69 -15.79
N TYR A 283 -8.43 -15.13 -15.22
CA TYR A 283 -7.48 -14.28 -15.95
C TYR A 283 -6.27 -15.06 -16.47
N THR A 284 -6.35 -16.38 -16.53
CA THR A 284 -5.27 -17.22 -17.05
C THR A 284 -5.09 -16.93 -18.53
N MET A 285 -4.06 -16.16 -18.87
CA MET A 285 -3.47 -16.28 -20.19
C MET A 285 -3.01 -17.74 -20.30
N SER A 286 -3.70 -18.54 -21.10
CA SER A 286 -3.20 -19.85 -21.46
C SER A 286 -1.87 -19.62 -22.17
N ASN A 287 -0.76 -19.85 -21.46
CA ASN A 287 0.54 -19.99 -22.09
C ASN A 287 0.47 -21.23 -22.99
N LEU A 288 -0.13 -21.08 -24.14
CA LEU A 288 0.10 -21.96 -25.30
C LEU A 288 1.52 -21.63 -25.79
N ARG A 289 2.52 -22.08 -25.03
CA ARG A 289 3.83 -22.34 -25.61
C ARG A 289 3.73 -23.70 -26.30
N PRO A 290 4.02 -23.76 -27.62
CA PRO A 290 4.20 -25.03 -28.30
C PRO A 290 5.37 -25.81 -27.70
#